data_b8f8e8ae8a9f48e2b7db1d04539d61f2
#
_entry.id   b8f8e8ae8a9f48e2b7db1d04539d61f2
#
_cell.length_a   1.000
_cell.length_b   1.000
_cell.length_c   1.000
_cell.angle_alpha   90.00
_cell.angle_beta   90.00
_cell.angle_gamma   90.00
#
_symmetry.space_group_name_H-M   'P 1'
#
loop_
_entity.id
_entity.type
_entity.pdbx_description
1 polymer ?
#
loop_
_entity_poly.entity_id
_entity_poly.type
_entity_poly.pdbx_seq_one_letter_code
_entity_poly.pdbx_strand_id
1 'polypeptide(L)'
;ILDWNLKTWEKILNWGFWVSSTENLIVANVLRPGNTIIKSAAIEPHVMNLISFLRTAWADIKIRYNHEIIVTWVEKLSDNFEFDIVSDYIEAGTYMIIWALASKEYIDIANARIDDLYGIIEKLKEAWVKVEDLWNDKLRVFKATSLKGIQIQTNIFPWFPTDLQSPFAILQSQADWISKIHEVLFEWRLNFLVELEKMRANVALINPHEALIFGPNKLKGWVTVTSWDLRAWAAMIIAWLIAEWETKVTNVEYIYRGYEDFINKLKNLWADLEEVND
;
A
#
# COMPACT_ATOMS: atom_id res chain seq x y z
N ILE A 1 -8.76 30.74 -8.64
CA ILE A 1 -7.64 31.61 -9.15
C ILE A 1 -6.58 31.52 -8.06
N LEU A 2 -5.48 30.82 -8.33
CA LEU A 2 -4.33 30.80 -7.44
C LEU A 2 -3.56 32.11 -7.64
N ASP A 3 -3.41 32.91 -6.57
CA ASP A 3 -2.59 34.10 -6.61
C ASP A 3 -1.11 33.69 -6.53
N TRP A 4 -0.39 33.83 -7.62
CA TRP A 4 1.02 33.47 -7.77
C TRP A 4 2.01 34.49 -7.19
N ASN A 5 1.54 35.54 -6.52
CA ASN A 5 2.36 36.54 -5.83
C ASN A 5 2.86 36.06 -4.46
N LEU A 6 3.37 34.85 -4.39
CA LEU A 6 3.91 34.28 -3.15
C LEU A 6 5.31 34.80 -2.86
N LYS A 7 5.61 35.01 -1.57
CA LYS A 7 6.89 35.61 -1.10
C LYS A 7 8.09 34.69 -1.38
N THR A 8 9.28 35.27 -1.50
CA THR A 8 10.55 34.59 -1.83
C THR A 8 11.04 33.55 -0.81
N TRP A 9 10.48 33.53 0.38
CA TRP A 9 10.71 32.49 1.40
C TRP A 9 9.36 32.10 2.01
N GLU A 10 9.00 30.86 1.84
CA GLU A 10 7.75 30.36 2.36
C GLU A 10 7.95 29.10 3.17
N LYS A 11 7.38 29.07 4.39
CA LYS A 11 7.28 27.83 5.19
C LYS A 11 5.86 27.34 5.06
N ILE A 12 5.70 26.16 4.53
CA ILE A 12 4.40 25.51 4.37
C ILE A 12 4.35 24.33 5.33
N LEU A 13 3.34 24.29 6.18
CA LEU A 13 3.08 23.15 7.05
C LEU A 13 2.08 22.21 6.35
N ASN A 14 2.56 21.04 5.97
CA ASN A 14 1.73 19.97 5.43
C ASN A 14 1.08 19.21 6.60
N TRP A 15 -0.12 19.60 6.99
CA TRP A 15 -0.84 18.97 8.08
C TRP A 15 -1.14 17.49 7.75
N GLY A 16 -0.67 16.58 8.59
CA GLY A 16 -0.98 15.15 8.49
C GLY A 16 -0.05 14.33 7.58
N PHE A 17 1.09 14.87 7.15
CA PHE A 17 2.06 14.14 6.32
C PHE A 17 1.46 13.60 5.01
N TRP A 18 0.55 14.36 4.37
CA TRP A 18 -0.14 13.92 3.17
C TRP A 18 0.81 13.81 1.98
N VAL A 19 0.82 12.64 1.35
CA VAL A 19 1.65 12.32 0.18
C VAL A 19 1.38 13.27 -0.98
N SER A 20 0.16 13.28 -1.50
CA SER A 20 -0.20 14.09 -2.68
C SER A 20 0.03 15.59 -2.45
N SER A 21 -0.19 16.08 -1.22
CA SER A 21 0.11 17.46 -0.86
C SER A 21 1.62 17.73 -0.92
N THR A 22 2.45 16.82 -0.40
CA THR A 22 3.91 16.94 -0.46
C THR A 22 4.39 16.97 -1.90
N GLU A 23 3.95 16.04 -2.73
CA GLU A 23 4.32 15.93 -4.14
C GLU A 23 3.93 17.19 -4.92
N ASN A 24 2.68 17.63 -4.79
CA ASN A 24 2.21 18.84 -5.44
C ASN A 24 2.97 20.10 -5.00
N LEU A 25 3.30 20.21 -3.70
CA LEU A 25 4.11 21.34 -3.19
C LEU A 25 5.53 21.32 -3.75
N ILE A 26 6.14 20.14 -3.88
CA ILE A 26 7.47 20.01 -4.49
C ILE A 26 7.41 20.47 -5.95
N VAL A 27 6.53 19.85 -6.75
CA VAL A 27 6.43 20.14 -8.19
C VAL A 27 6.08 21.61 -8.46
N ALA A 28 5.13 22.18 -7.71
CA ALA A 28 4.71 23.58 -7.89
C ALA A 28 5.82 24.61 -7.56
N ASN A 29 6.83 24.23 -6.77
CA ASN A 29 7.83 25.16 -6.28
C ASN A 29 9.21 25.03 -6.95
N VAL A 30 9.48 23.98 -7.72
CA VAL A 30 10.79 23.77 -8.37
C VAL A 30 11.15 24.91 -9.35
N LEU A 31 10.19 25.40 -10.13
CA LEU A 31 10.39 26.49 -11.10
C LEU A 31 9.87 27.84 -10.61
N ARG A 32 9.41 27.91 -9.37
CA ARG A 32 8.89 29.15 -8.77
C ARG A 32 10.03 29.91 -8.07
N PRO A 33 10.28 31.19 -8.41
CA PRO A 33 11.33 31.99 -7.78
C PRO A 33 11.26 32.00 -6.25
N GLY A 34 12.38 31.73 -5.59
CA GLY A 34 12.53 31.73 -4.15
C GLY A 34 12.86 30.36 -3.56
N ASN A 35 12.69 30.23 -2.25
CA ASN A 35 12.90 28.98 -1.52
C ASN A 35 11.63 28.60 -0.77
N THR A 36 11.24 27.35 -0.87
CA THR A 36 10.10 26.81 -0.14
C THR A 36 10.58 25.76 0.85
N ILE A 37 10.14 25.85 2.10
CA ILE A 37 10.38 24.88 3.16
C ILE A 37 9.08 24.18 3.47
N ILE A 38 8.98 22.92 3.11
CA ILE A 38 7.82 22.06 3.40
C ILE A 38 8.09 21.34 4.72
N LYS A 39 7.27 21.60 5.72
CA LYS A 39 7.30 20.94 7.04
C LYS A 39 6.29 19.80 7.08
N SER A 40 6.57 18.77 7.86
CA SER A 40 5.74 17.55 7.94
C SER A 40 5.51 16.94 6.56
N ALA A 41 6.55 16.92 5.74
CA ALA A 41 6.51 16.32 4.41
C ALA A 41 6.39 14.79 4.52
N ALA A 42 5.65 14.20 3.60
CA ALA A 42 5.65 12.77 3.39
C ALA A 42 7.03 12.31 2.86
N ILE A 43 7.46 11.11 3.24
CA ILE A 43 8.75 10.52 2.85
C ILE A 43 8.62 9.10 2.31
N GLU A 44 7.43 8.72 1.88
CA GLU A 44 7.16 7.45 1.24
C GLU A 44 8.07 7.22 0.02
N PRO A 45 8.34 5.96 -0.36
CA PRO A 45 9.26 5.61 -1.44
C PRO A 45 9.01 6.37 -2.75
N HIS A 46 7.76 6.55 -3.15
CA HIS A 46 7.40 7.27 -4.38
C HIS A 46 7.62 8.79 -4.26
N VAL A 47 7.46 9.40 -3.07
CA VAL A 47 7.83 10.81 -2.84
C VAL A 47 9.34 10.98 -2.96
N MET A 48 10.11 10.06 -2.38
CA MET A 48 11.57 10.08 -2.47
C MET A 48 12.05 9.84 -3.90
N ASN A 49 11.34 9.00 -4.66
CA ASN A 49 11.60 8.75 -6.07
C ASN A 49 11.30 9.99 -6.93
N LEU A 50 10.19 10.70 -6.68
CA LEU A 50 9.89 12.00 -7.32
C LEU A 50 11.02 13.03 -7.06
N ILE A 51 11.50 13.12 -5.82
CA ILE A 51 12.62 14.03 -5.50
C ILE A 51 13.89 13.63 -6.27
N SER A 52 14.18 12.34 -6.34
CA SER A 52 15.34 11.82 -7.09
C SER A 52 15.19 12.11 -8.59
N PHE A 53 14.03 11.90 -9.16
CA PHE A 53 13.69 12.26 -10.53
C PHE A 53 13.92 13.74 -10.81
N LEU A 54 13.39 14.62 -9.97
CA LEU A 54 13.55 16.06 -10.13
C LEU A 54 15.01 16.51 -9.97
N ARG A 55 15.79 15.89 -9.08
CA ARG A 55 17.23 16.15 -8.93
C ARG A 55 18.01 15.73 -10.17
N THR A 56 17.66 14.60 -10.78
CA THR A 56 18.26 14.18 -12.07
C THR A 56 17.95 15.19 -13.16
N ALA A 57 16.79 15.83 -13.11
CA ALA A 57 16.41 16.95 -13.98
C ALA A 57 16.98 18.32 -13.53
N TRP A 58 17.95 18.34 -12.61
CA TRP A 58 18.66 19.52 -12.10
C TRP A 58 17.89 20.39 -11.11
N ALA A 59 16.83 19.88 -10.49
CA ALA A 59 16.19 20.58 -9.38
C ALA A 59 17.11 20.62 -8.13
N ASP A 60 17.10 21.74 -7.41
CA ASP A 60 17.78 21.86 -6.11
C ASP A 60 16.78 21.60 -4.97
N ILE A 61 16.73 20.34 -4.55
CA ILE A 61 15.87 19.89 -3.48
C ILE A 61 16.73 19.26 -2.38
N LYS A 62 16.55 19.66 -1.13
CA LYS A 62 17.26 19.12 0.03
C LYS A 62 16.27 18.51 1.00
N ILE A 63 16.59 17.31 1.48
CA ILE A 63 15.83 16.62 2.51
C ILE A 63 16.58 16.79 3.81
N ARG A 64 15.87 17.20 4.85
CA ARG A 64 16.36 17.24 6.21
C ARG A 64 15.64 16.21 7.07
N TYR A 65 16.26 15.83 8.19
CA TYR A 65 15.55 15.06 9.21
C TYR A 65 14.31 15.85 9.70
N ASN A 66 13.42 15.21 10.42
CA ASN A 66 12.14 15.77 10.87
C ASN A 66 11.16 16.10 9.75
N HIS A 67 11.15 15.30 8.67
CA HIS A 67 10.18 15.47 7.58
C HIS A 67 10.17 16.90 7.00
N GLU A 68 11.34 17.45 6.76
CA GLU A 68 11.51 18.74 6.15
C GLU A 68 12.12 18.63 4.77
N ILE A 69 11.45 19.19 3.77
CA ILE A 69 11.95 19.29 2.39
C ILE A 69 12.15 20.76 2.05
N ILE A 70 13.34 21.10 1.54
CA ILE A 70 13.65 22.42 1.04
C ILE A 70 13.74 22.35 -0.47
N VAL A 71 12.91 23.11 -1.14
CA VAL A 71 12.92 23.28 -2.59
C VAL A 71 13.50 24.66 -2.89
N THR A 72 14.68 24.69 -3.53
CA THR A 72 15.29 25.90 -4.03
C THR A 72 14.95 26.06 -5.51
N TRP A 73 14.47 27.23 -5.88
CA TRP A 73 14.12 27.54 -7.26
C TRP A 73 15.29 27.33 -8.22
N VAL A 74 14.98 26.81 -9.40
CA VAL A 74 15.88 26.73 -10.56
C VAL A 74 15.20 27.37 -11.77
N GLU A 75 15.97 28.00 -12.66
CA GLU A 75 15.43 28.70 -13.82
C GLU A 75 14.78 27.74 -14.82
N LYS A 76 15.35 26.53 -14.96
CA LYS A 76 14.86 25.48 -15.86
C LYS A 76 15.26 24.11 -15.35
N LEU A 77 14.50 23.10 -15.74
CA LEU A 77 14.85 21.69 -15.59
C LEU A 77 15.50 21.17 -16.89
N SER A 78 16.31 20.12 -16.78
CA SER A 78 16.80 19.37 -17.94
C SER A 78 15.67 18.55 -18.53
N ASP A 79 15.64 18.46 -19.85
CA ASP A 79 14.74 17.60 -20.64
C ASP A 79 15.43 16.38 -21.26
N ASN A 80 16.75 16.23 -20.99
CA ASN A 80 17.57 15.16 -21.54
C ASN A 80 18.24 14.38 -20.42
N PHE A 81 17.54 13.38 -19.87
CA PHE A 81 18.05 12.44 -18.88
C PHE A 81 17.24 11.15 -18.91
N GLU A 82 17.83 10.09 -18.39
CA GLU A 82 17.16 8.81 -18.15
C GLU A 82 16.93 8.63 -16.65
N PHE A 83 15.84 7.99 -16.28
CA PHE A 83 15.50 7.74 -14.89
C PHE A 83 14.67 6.48 -14.73
N ASP A 84 15.06 5.63 -13.79
CA ASP A 84 14.31 4.42 -13.44
C ASP A 84 13.32 4.73 -12.32
N ILE A 85 12.04 4.44 -12.57
CA ILE A 85 10.98 4.57 -11.57
C ILE A 85 11.08 3.40 -10.59
N VAL A 86 11.01 3.71 -9.29
CA VAL A 86 11.01 2.69 -8.25
C VAL A 86 9.78 1.79 -8.34
N SER A 87 9.95 0.51 -8.02
CA SER A 87 8.83 -0.43 -7.94
C SER A 87 7.82 -0.06 -6.84
N ASP A 88 6.55 -0.39 -7.05
CA ASP A 88 5.49 -0.13 -6.08
C ASP A 88 5.59 -1.10 -4.89
N TYR A 89 5.95 -0.56 -3.72
CA TYR A 89 6.08 -1.34 -2.50
C TYR A 89 4.72 -1.82 -1.95
N ILE A 90 3.62 -1.15 -2.29
CA ILE A 90 2.26 -1.60 -1.93
C ILE A 90 1.85 -2.79 -2.79
N GLU A 91 2.13 -2.75 -4.09
CA GLU A 91 1.91 -3.92 -4.96
C GLU A 91 2.76 -5.10 -4.49
N ALA A 92 4.05 -4.90 -4.22
CA ALA A 92 4.93 -5.94 -3.68
C ALA A 92 4.39 -6.53 -2.36
N GLY A 93 4.01 -5.68 -1.40
CA GLY A 93 3.42 -6.10 -0.13
C GLY A 93 2.10 -6.87 -0.29
N THR A 94 1.28 -6.49 -1.26
CA THR A 94 0.03 -7.22 -1.59
C THR A 94 0.35 -8.63 -2.11
N TYR A 95 1.33 -8.77 -3.00
CA TYR A 95 1.76 -10.09 -3.47
C TYR A 95 2.39 -10.94 -2.35
N MET A 96 3.12 -10.34 -1.42
CA MET A 96 3.62 -11.05 -0.23
C MET A 96 2.47 -11.69 0.55
N ILE A 97 1.37 -10.97 0.75
CA ILE A 97 0.18 -11.47 1.45
C ILE A 97 -0.52 -12.57 0.66
N ILE A 98 -0.74 -12.37 -0.65
CA ILE A 98 -1.36 -13.38 -1.53
C ILE A 98 -0.59 -14.69 -1.43
N TRP A 99 0.73 -14.64 -1.50
CA TRP A 99 1.56 -15.83 -1.53
C TRP A 99 1.68 -16.52 -0.18
N ALA A 100 1.69 -15.76 0.91
CA ALA A 100 1.62 -16.34 2.24
C ALA A 100 0.34 -17.19 2.43
N LEU A 101 -0.75 -16.81 1.77
CA LEU A 101 -2.05 -17.49 1.89
C LEU A 101 -2.24 -18.61 0.86
N ALA A 102 -1.91 -18.35 -0.39
CA ALA A 102 -2.44 -19.11 -1.51
C ALA A 102 -1.37 -19.85 -2.34
N SER A 103 -0.07 -19.65 -2.08
CA SER A 103 1.00 -20.36 -2.80
C SER A 103 1.04 -21.85 -2.50
N LYS A 104 1.75 -22.61 -3.34
CA LYS A 104 2.05 -24.05 -3.05
C LYS A 104 3.19 -24.19 -2.05
N GLU A 105 4.27 -23.44 -2.24
CA GLU A 105 5.46 -23.46 -1.36
C GLU A 105 5.96 -22.05 -1.08
N TYR A 106 6.46 -21.36 -2.10
CA TYR A 106 6.99 -19.99 -1.99
C TYR A 106 6.85 -19.23 -3.32
N ILE A 107 7.11 -17.93 -3.26
CA ILE A 107 7.36 -17.08 -4.42
C ILE A 107 8.59 -16.23 -4.21
N ASP A 108 9.30 -15.95 -5.29
CA ASP A 108 10.34 -14.93 -5.36
C ASP A 108 9.77 -13.64 -5.98
N ILE A 109 9.90 -12.53 -5.27
CA ILE A 109 9.52 -11.20 -5.73
C ILE A 109 10.80 -10.44 -6.04
N ALA A 110 10.99 -10.06 -7.29
CA ALA A 110 12.12 -9.25 -7.74
C ALA A 110 11.77 -7.77 -7.81
N ASN A 111 12.78 -6.91 -7.83
CA ASN A 111 12.67 -5.45 -7.80
C ASN A 111 11.87 -4.95 -6.57
N ALA A 112 11.94 -5.68 -5.47
CA ALA A 112 11.26 -5.38 -4.22
C ALA A 112 12.29 -4.86 -3.21
N ARG A 113 12.44 -3.54 -3.11
CA ARG A 113 13.40 -2.90 -2.19
C ARG A 113 12.99 -3.20 -0.75
N ILE A 114 13.83 -3.94 -0.04
CA ILE A 114 13.54 -4.43 1.31
C ILE A 114 13.35 -3.29 2.30
N ASP A 115 14.14 -2.21 2.17
CA ASP A 115 14.02 -1.04 3.04
C ASP A 115 12.66 -0.36 2.92
N ASP A 116 12.02 -0.43 1.75
CA ASP A 116 10.69 0.12 1.52
C ASP A 116 9.58 -0.80 2.08
N LEU A 117 9.90 -2.07 2.30
CA LEU A 117 8.97 -3.12 2.75
C LEU A 117 9.11 -3.48 4.24
N TYR A 118 9.96 -2.78 4.99
CA TYR A 118 10.27 -3.13 6.37
C TYR A 118 9.01 -3.31 7.24
N GLY A 119 8.07 -2.37 7.18
CA GLY A 119 6.84 -2.40 7.98
C GLY A 119 5.97 -3.64 7.73
N ILE A 120 5.84 -4.08 6.47
CA ILE A 120 5.06 -5.27 6.12
C ILE A 120 5.84 -6.55 6.43
N ILE A 121 7.15 -6.59 6.18
CA ILE A 121 8.00 -7.76 6.44
C ILE A 121 7.97 -8.12 7.93
N GLU A 122 8.13 -7.15 8.81
CA GLU A 122 8.11 -7.39 10.25
C GLU A 122 6.73 -7.87 10.74
N LYS A 123 5.63 -7.32 10.19
CA LYS A 123 4.28 -7.79 10.53
C LYS A 123 3.98 -9.19 9.99
N LEU A 124 4.49 -9.53 8.81
CA LEU A 124 4.39 -10.90 8.29
C LEU A 124 5.16 -11.88 9.17
N LYS A 125 6.38 -11.56 9.58
CA LYS A 125 7.17 -12.39 10.51
C LYS A 125 6.48 -12.54 11.86
N GLU A 126 5.92 -11.46 12.42
CA GLU A 126 5.14 -11.50 13.67
C GLU A 126 3.92 -12.44 13.55
N ALA A 127 3.29 -12.48 12.37
CA ALA A 127 2.19 -13.37 12.04
C ALA A 127 2.64 -14.80 11.66
N TRP A 128 3.92 -15.14 11.81
CA TRP A 128 4.54 -16.43 11.50
C TRP A 128 4.69 -16.74 10.01
N VAL A 129 4.65 -15.76 9.15
CA VAL A 129 5.02 -15.90 7.75
C VAL A 129 6.53 -15.83 7.61
N LYS A 130 7.13 -16.85 6.99
CA LYS A 130 8.56 -16.84 6.69
C LYS A 130 8.84 -16.00 5.46
N VAL A 131 9.72 -15.00 5.62
CA VAL A 131 10.23 -14.12 4.56
C VAL A 131 11.75 -14.15 4.60
N GLU A 132 12.38 -14.39 3.46
CA GLU A 132 13.83 -14.43 3.28
C GLU A 132 14.29 -13.31 2.33
N ASP A 133 15.36 -12.62 2.72
CA ASP A 133 16.09 -11.71 1.83
C ASP A 133 17.02 -12.54 0.92
N LEU A 134 16.83 -12.40 -0.39
CA LEU A 134 17.66 -13.07 -1.39
C LEU A 134 18.72 -12.13 -1.99
N TRP A 135 18.86 -10.91 -1.43
CA TRP A 135 19.72 -9.82 -1.88
C TRP A 135 19.35 -9.25 -3.25
N ASN A 136 19.92 -8.10 -3.60
CA ASN A 136 19.69 -7.41 -4.87
C ASN A 136 18.19 -7.11 -5.12
N ASP A 137 17.52 -6.52 -4.14
CA ASP A 137 16.09 -6.17 -4.20
C ASP A 137 15.19 -7.36 -4.58
N LYS A 138 15.54 -8.54 -4.07
CA LYS A 138 14.76 -9.77 -4.25
C LYS A 138 14.46 -10.40 -2.90
N LEU A 139 13.23 -10.80 -2.70
CA LEU A 139 12.79 -11.49 -1.49
C LEU A 139 11.99 -12.75 -1.83
N ARG A 140 11.95 -13.69 -0.87
CA ARG A 140 11.16 -14.92 -0.94
C ARG A 140 10.14 -14.93 0.17
N VAL A 141 8.89 -15.19 -0.19
CA VAL A 141 7.78 -15.38 0.75
C VAL A 141 7.30 -16.81 0.67
N PHE A 142 7.26 -17.49 1.82
CA PHE A 142 6.80 -18.86 1.91
C PHE A 142 5.31 -18.93 2.25
N LYS A 143 4.66 -19.98 1.80
CA LYS A 143 3.31 -20.31 2.26
C LYS A 143 3.31 -20.47 3.77
N ALA A 144 2.36 -19.81 4.42
CA ALA A 144 2.14 -20.01 5.84
C ALA A 144 1.48 -21.37 6.10
N THR A 145 2.08 -22.15 6.99
CA THR A 145 1.48 -23.42 7.48
C THR A 145 0.58 -23.22 8.68
N SER A 146 0.81 -22.14 9.41
CA SER A 146 -0.01 -21.63 10.50
C SER A 146 0.17 -20.12 10.56
N LEU A 147 -0.84 -19.41 11.00
CA LEU A 147 -0.81 -17.96 11.17
C LEU A 147 -1.19 -17.59 12.59
N LYS A 148 -0.50 -16.63 13.14
CA LYS A 148 -0.77 -16.07 14.46
C LYS A 148 -1.55 -14.77 14.34
N GLY A 149 -2.63 -14.65 15.09
CA GLY A 149 -3.34 -13.37 15.27
C GLY A 149 -2.45 -12.34 15.95
N ILE A 150 -2.34 -11.17 15.33
CA ILE A 150 -1.51 -10.06 15.82
C ILE A 150 -2.29 -8.76 15.83
N GLN A 151 -1.69 -7.74 16.43
CA GLN A 151 -2.17 -6.37 16.30
C GLN A 151 -1.40 -5.63 15.24
N ILE A 152 -2.11 -5.01 14.27
CA ILE A 152 -1.54 -4.01 13.38
C ILE A 152 -2.11 -2.64 13.69
N GLN A 153 -1.27 -1.63 13.54
CA GLN A 153 -1.65 -0.22 13.57
C GLN A 153 -1.07 0.43 12.33
N THR A 154 -1.92 1.05 11.53
CA THR A 154 -1.45 1.81 10.36
C THR A 154 -0.80 3.12 10.80
N ASN A 155 0.18 3.58 10.04
CA ASN A 155 0.82 4.86 10.28
C ASN A 155 1.54 5.33 9.00
N ILE A 156 2.12 6.54 9.08
CA ILE A 156 3.00 7.06 8.01
C ILE A 156 4.25 6.20 7.85
N PHE A 157 4.84 6.23 6.65
CA PHE A 157 6.09 5.54 6.37
C PHE A 157 7.21 5.95 7.35
N PRO A 158 8.06 5.02 7.84
CA PRO A 158 8.23 3.62 7.41
C PRO A 158 7.42 2.57 8.22
N TRP A 159 6.41 2.99 8.94
CA TRP A 159 5.54 2.07 9.68
C TRP A 159 4.64 1.25 8.75
N PHE A 160 3.73 0.49 9.34
CA PHE A 160 2.80 -0.34 8.56
C PHE A 160 1.85 0.55 7.74
N PRO A 161 1.87 0.47 6.38
CA PRO A 161 1.11 1.38 5.54
C PRO A 161 -0.38 1.06 5.55
N THR A 162 -1.20 2.12 5.60
CA THR A 162 -2.66 2.00 5.54
C THR A 162 -3.14 1.29 4.26
N ASP A 163 -2.39 1.37 3.17
CA ASP A 163 -2.72 0.74 1.88
C ASP A 163 -2.55 -0.78 1.88
N LEU A 164 -1.84 -1.35 2.84
CA LEU A 164 -1.74 -2.81 3.05
C LEU A 164 -2.67 -3.32 4.16
N GLN A 165 -3.43 -2.44 4.81
CA GLN A 165 -4.30 -2.78 5.93
C GLN A 165 -5.39 -3.77 5.52
N SER A 166 -6.11 -3.52 4.43
CA SER A 166 -7.20 -4.40 3.98
C SER A 166 -6.69 -5.74 3.42
N PRO A 167 -5.63 -5.82 2.57
CA PRO A 167 -5.00 -7.10 2.25
C PRO A 167 -4.54 -7.89 3.46
N PHE A 168 -3.91 -7.23 4.43
CA PHE A 168 -3.41 -7.88 5.64
C PHE A 168 -4.55 -8.38 6.55
N ALA A 169 -5.70 -7.72 6.55
CA ALA A 169 -6.89 -8.19 7.27
C ALA A 169 -7.35 -9.57 6.78
N ILE A 170 -7.21 -9.84 5.47
CA ILE A 170 -7.52 -11.17 4.93
C ILE A 170 -6.53 -12.22 5.46
N LEU A 171 -5.24 -11.90 5.52
CA LEU A 171 -4.26 -12.79 6.16
C LEU A 171 -4.66 -13.06 7.62
N GLN A 172 -5.01 -12.03 8.36
CA GLN A 172 -5.42 -12.18 9.76
C GLN A 172 -6.74 -12.91 9.93
N SER A 173 -7.62 -12.92 8.93
CA SER A 173 -8.83 -13.74 8.97
C SER A 173 -8.55 -15.25 8.96
N GLN A 174 -7.36 -15.65 8.54
CA GLN A 174 -6.89 -17.04 8.51
C GLN A 174 -5.99 -17.39 9.71
N ALA A 175 -5.73 -16.43 10.59
CA ALA A 175 -4.86 -16.62 11.73
C ALA A 175 -5.60 -17.26 12.93
N ASP A 176 -4.86 -18.01 13.74
CA ASP A 176 -5.36 -18.47 15.01
C ASP A 176 -5.56 -17.30 15.97
N TRP A 177 -6.61 -17.38 16.79
CA TRP A 177 -6.99 -16.41 17.83
C TRP A 177 -7.53 -15.08 17.29
N ILE A 178 -7.43 -14.03 18.10
CA ILE A 178 -7.98 -12.71 17.80
C ILE A 178 -6.89 -11.83 17.25
N SER A 179 -7.17 -11.18 16.12
CA SER A 179 -6.35 -10.11 15.56
C SER A 179 -7.03 -8.77 15.78
N LYS A 180 -6.24 -7.72 16.00
CA LYS A 180 -6.74 -6.35 16.10
C LYS A 180 -6.16 -5.49 14.98
N ILE A 181 -7.02 -4.70 14.35
CA ILE A 181 -6.63 -3.68 13.38
C ILE A 181 -6.98 -2.31 13.95
N HIS A 182 -6.00 -1.41 13.93
CA HIS A 182 -6.18 0.00 14.27
C HIS A 182 -5.76 0.84 13.06
N GLU A 183 -6.77 1.39 12.35
CA GLU A 183 -6.59 2.31 11.22
C GLU A 183 -6.53 3.74 11.74
N VAL A 184 -5.33 4.33 11.80
CA VAL A 184 -5.11 5.66 12.40
C VAL A 184 -5.43 6.80 11.42
N LEU A 185 -5.24 6.55 10.10
CA LEU A 185 -5.20 7.62 9.11
C LEU A 185 -6.57 7.94 8.50
N PHE A 186 -7.42 6.92 8.30
CA PHE A 186 -8.68 7.08 7.56
C PHE A 186 -9.87 6.49 8.32
N GLU A 187 -10.82 7.34 8.64
CA GLU A 187 -12.11 6.91 9.19
C GLU A 187 -12.85 6.01 8.19
N TRP A 188 -13.53 4.99 8.71
CA TRP A 188 -14.38 4.08 7.95
C TRP A 188 -13.67 3.21 6.91
N ARG A 189 -12.34 3.25 6.81
CA ARG A 189 -11.58 2.39 5.89
C ARG A 189 -11.71 0.90 6.20
N LEU A 190 -12.19 0.56 7.39
CA LEU A 190 -12.48 -0.80 7.83
C LEU A 190 -13.83 -1.36 7.34
N ASN A 191 -14.64 -0.56 6.64
CA ASN A 191 -15.98 -0.98 6.19
C ASN A 191 -15.99 -2.18 5.25
N PHE A 192 -14.89 -2.49 4.56
CA PHE A 192 -14.79 -3.70 3.75
C PHE A 192 -14.97 -4.99 4.57
N LEU A 193 -14.76 -4.94 5.87
CA LEU A 193 -14.98 -6.09 6.76
C LEU A 193 -16.44 -6.54 6.76
N VAL A 194 -17.38 -5.63 6.52
CA VAL A 194 -18.82 -5.96 6.35
C VAL A 194 -19.04 -6.84 5.10
N GLU A 195 -18.27 -6.59 4.03
CA GLU A 195 -18.29 -7.46 2.84
C GLU A 195 -17.67 -8.83 3.15
N LEU A 196 -16.63 -8.85 3.97
CA LEU A 196 -15.99 -10.09 4.39
C LEU A 196 -16.91 -10.95 5.29
N GLU A 197 -17.80 -10.34 6.07
CA GLU A 197 -18.84 -11.05 6.82
C GLU A 197 -19.80 -11.84 5.90
N LYS A 198 -20.10 -11.32 4.70
CA LYS A 198 -20.89 -12.07 3.70
C LYS A 198 -20.20 -13.37 3.30
N MET A 199 -18.88 -13.39 3.31
CA MET A 199 -18.04 -14.58 3.08
C MET A 199 -17.84 -15.44 4.34
N ARG A 200 -18.63 -15.22 5.39
CA ARG A 200 -18.60 -15.95 6.67
C ARG A 200 -17.38 -15.68 7.54
N ALA A 201 -16.69 -14.57 7.35
CA ALA A 201 -15.68 -14.15 8.32
C ALA A 201 -16.35 -13.68 9.63
N ASN A 202 -15.69 -14.00 10.73
CA ASN A 202 -16.10 -13.52 12.05
C ASN A 202 -15.30 -12.27 12.40
N VAL A 203 -15.91 -11.11 12.27
CA VAL A 203 -15.28 -9.80 12.50
C VAL A 203 -16.17 -8.91 13.37
N ALA A 204 -15.57 -7.93 14.03
CA ALA A 204 -16.30 -6.94 14.81
C ALA A 204 -15.70 -5.55 14.59
N LEU A 205 -16.48 -4.64 14.03
CA LEU A 205 -16.14 -3.22 13.98
C LEU A 205 -16.42 -2.61 15.36
N ILE A 206 -15.37 -2.17 16.04
CA ILE A 206 -15.47 -1.57 17.38
C ILE A 206 -15.83 -0.09 17.27
N ASN A 207 -15.19 0.60 16.35
CA ASN A 207 -15.42 2.01 16.02
C ASN A 207 -14.87 2.29 14.60
N PRO A 208 -14.98 3.52 14.06
CA PRO A 208 -14.49 3.83 12.71
C PRO A 208 -13.02 3.52 12.44
N HIS A 209 -12.21 3.38 13.49
CA HIS A 209 -10.77 3.17 13.43
C HIS A 209 -10.31 1.79 13.90
N GLU A 210 -11.16 1.01 14.57
CA GLU A 210 -10.75 -0.24 15.19
C GLU A 210 -11.66 -1.40 14.85
N ALA A 211 -11.06 -2.55 14.56
CA ALA A 211 -11.76 -3.80 14.33
C ALA A 211 -11.04 -4.98 14.97
N LEU A 212 -11.81 -6.01 15.30
CA LEU A 212 -11.31 -7.32 15.69
C LEU A 212 -11.68 -8.35 14.61
N ILE A 213 -10.78 -9.29 14.39
CA ILE A 213 -10.97 -10.44 13.50
C ILE A 213 -10.75 -11.69 14.32
N PHE A 214 -11.73 -12.57 14.33
CA PHE A 214 -11.69 -13.82 15.07
C PHE A 214 -11.46 -14.96 14.09
N GLY A 215 -10.25 -15.48 14.03
CA GLY A 215 -9.87 -16.53 13.09
C GLY A 215 -9.56 -17.86 13.78
N PRO A 216 -9.26 -18.91 13.02
CA PRO A 216 -9.29 -18.96 11.56
C PRO A 216 -10.70 -19.06 10.98
N ASN A 217 -10.94 -18.40 9.85
CA ASN A 217 -12.23 -18.42 9.16
C ASN A 217 -12.16 -19.30 7.91
N LYS A 218 -13.19 -20.11 7.69
CA LYS A 218 -13.42 -20.75 6.39
C LYS A 218 -14.27 -19.82 5.53
N LEU A 219 -13.59 -19.01 4.70
CA LEU A 219 -14.29 -18.11 3.81
C LEU A 219 -15.08 -18.89 2.76
N LYS A 220 -16.29 -18.44 2.47
CA LYS A 220 -17.20 -19.10 1.54
C LYS A 220 -17.57 -18.17 0.39
N GLY A 221 -17.53 -18.70 -0.82
CA GLY A 221 -18.04 -18.07 -2.02
C GLY A 221 -19.56 -18.07 -2.11
N TRP A 222 -20.11 -18.09 -3.32
CA TRP A 222 -21.52 -17.94 -3.67
C TRP A 222 -22.14 -16.63 -3.19
N VAL A 223 -21.31 -15.61 -3.06
CA VAL A 223 -21.72 -14.25 -2.67
C VAL A 223 -21.18 -13.24 -3.67
N THR A 224 -21.90 -12.13 -3.82
CA THR A 224 -21.40 -10.98 -4.51
C THR A 224 -20.83 -10.01 -3.48
N VAL A 225 -19.56 -9.68 -3.61
CA VAL A 225 -18.87 -8.68 -2.78
C VAL A 225 -18.54 -7.45 -3.61
N THR A 226 -18.55 -6.32 -2.97
CA THR A 226 -18.27 -5.02 -3.61
C THR A 226 -17.41 -4.15 -2.71
N SER A 227 -16.69 -3.21 -3.31
CA SER A 227 -15.97 -2.21 -2.56
C SER A 227 -15.99 -0.87 -3.30
N TRP A 228 -15.75 0.20 -2.57
CA TRP A 228 -15.55 1.56 -3.09
C TRP A 228 -14.12 2.05 -2.84
N ASP A 229 -13.32 1.24 -2.16
CA ASP A 229 -11.91 1.50 -1.87
C ASP A 229 -11.02 0.57 -2.69
N LEU A 230 -10.03 1.16 -3.38
CA LEU A 230 -9.08 0.46 -4.24
C LEU A 230 -8.36 -0.69 -3.53
N ARG A 231 -7.94 -0.49 -2.29
CA ARG A 231 -7.16 -1.50 -1.53
C ARG A 231 -8.06 -2.58 -0.94
N ALA A 232 -9.28 -2.22 -0.58
CA ALA A 232 -10.30 -3.18 -0.21
C ALA A 232 -10.67 -4.11 -1.37
N TRP A 233 -10.60 -3.62 -2.62
CA TRP A 233 -10.75 -4.45 -3.81
C TRP A 233 -9.71 -5.55 -3.90
N ALA A 234 -8.42 -5.21 -3.74
CA ALA A 234 -7.35 -6.21 -3.69
C ALA A 234 -7.60 -7.22 -2.56
N ALA A 235 -8.06 -6.75 -1.39
CA ALA A 235 -8.43 -7.63 -0.29
C ALA A 235 -9.57 -8.60 -0.65
N MET A 236 -10.62 -8.14 -1.34
CA MET A 236 -11.72 -9.02 -1.76
C MET A 236 -11.27 -10.08 -2.77
N ILE A 237 -10.36 -9.75 -3.68
CA ILE A 237 -9.76 -10.74 -4.59
C ILE A 237 -8.93 -11.76 -3.80
N ILE A 238 -8.15 -11.31 -2.82
CA ILE A 238 -7.38 -12.24 -1.96
C ILE A 238 -8.33 -13.16 -1.18
N ALA A 239 -9.41 -12.61 -0.60
CA ALA A 239 -10.42 -13.40 0.10
C ALA A 239 -11.06 -14.44 -0.82
N TRP A 240 -11.36 -14.08 -2.06
CA TRP A 240 -11.89 -14.98 -3.05
C TRP A 240 -10.89 -16.09 -3.45
N LEU A 241 -9.59 -15.77 -3.64
CA LEU A 241 -8.56 -16.76 -3.98
C LEU A 241 -8.42 -17.89 -2.95
N ILE A 242 -8.81 -17.66 -1.71
CA ILE A 242 -8.73 -18.62 -0.60
C ILE A 242 -10.10 -19.14 -0.14
N ALA A 243 -11.18 -18.63 -0.71
CA ALA A 243 -12.54 -19.06 -0.36
C ALA A 243 -12.88 -20.44 -0.97
N GLU A 244 -13.77 -21.16 -0.30
CA GLU A 244 -14.42 -22.32 -0.89
C GLU A 244 -15.50 -21.83 -1.89
N TRP A 245 -15.53 -22.42 -3.09
CA TRP A 245 -16.48 -22.13 -4.18
C TRP A 245 -16.27 -20.78 -4.88
N GLU A 246 -17.06 -20.56 -5.94
CA GLU A 246 -17.02 -19.36 -6.75
C GLU A 246 -17.47 -18.11 -5.98
N THR A 247 -16.88 -16.98 -6.28
CA THR A 247 -17.27 -15.66 -5.75
C THR A 247 -17.33 -14.66 -6.88
N LYS A 248 -18.40 -13.89 -7.01
CA LYS A 248 -18.50 -12.78 -7.94
C LYS A 248 -18.00 -11.51 -7.25
N VAL A 249 -16.98 -10.88 -7.83
CA VAL A 249 -16.45 -9.59 -7.38
C VAL A 249 -16.85 -8.55 -8.41
N THR A 250 -17.58 -7.48 -8.00
CA THR A 250 -18.10 -6.44 -8.90
C THR A 250 -17.32 -5.13 -8.79
N ASN A 251 -17.37 -4.25 -9.79
CA ASN A 251 -16.64 -2.96 -9.89
C ASN A 251 -15.12 -3.14 -9.93
N VAL A 252 -14.61 -4.18 -10.61
CA VAL A 252 -13.18 -4.53 -10.66
C VAL A 252 -12.33 -3.44 -11.32
N GLU A 253 -12.92 -2.55 -12.08
CA GLU A 253 -12.24 -1.42 -12.72
C GLU A 253 -11.48 -0.52 -11.73
N TYR A 254 -11.89 -0.49 -10.47
CA TYR A 254 -11.18 0.28 -9.44
C TYR A 254 -9.78 -0.26 -9.16
N ILE A 255 -9.50 -1.56 -9.37
CA ILE A 255 -8.18 -2.15 -9.09
C ILE A 255 -7.12 -1.64 -10.07
N TYR A 256 -7.50 -1.35 -11.32
CA TYR A 256 -6.58 -0.84 -12.34
C TYR A 256 -6.03 0.57 -12.06
N ARG A 257 -6.57 1.25 -11.05
CA ARG A 257 -6.07 2.55 -10.59
C ARG A 257 -4.80 2.44 -9.73
N GLY A 258 -4.48 1.28 -9.21
CA GLY A 258 -3.36 1.12 -8.28
C GLY A 258 -2.62 -0.21 -8.36
N TYR A 259 -2.99 -1.06 -9.33
CA TYR A 259 -2.27 -2.30 -9.61
C TYR A 259 -2.18 -2.48 -11.12
N GLU A 260 -0.95 -2.59 -11.61
CA GLU A 260 -0.71 -2.82 -13.02
C GLU A 260 -1.01 -4.27 -13.38
N ASP A 261 -1.93 -4.47 -14.33
CA ASP A 261 -2.24 -5.77 -14.93
C ASP A 261 -2.50 -6.91 -13.91
N PHE A 262 -3.11 -6.56 -12.78
CA PHE A 262 -3.25 -7.42 -11.61
C PHE A 262 -3.90 -8.78 -11.93
N ILE A 263 -4.98 -8.76 -12.69
CA ILE A 263 -5.73 -9.97 -13.06
C ILE A 263 -4.88 -10.92 -13.91
N ASN A 264 -4.19 -10.40 -14.93
CA ASN A 264 -3.35 -11.23 -15.79
C ASN A 264 -2.11 -11.73 -15.05
N LYS A 265 -1.53 -10.92 -14.16
CA LYS A 265 -0.43 -11.36 -13.29
C LYS A 265 -0.88 -12.55 -12.43
N LEU A 266 -2.06 -12.51 -11.83
CA LEU A 266 -2.60 -13.62 -11.04
C LEU A 266 -2.91 -14.86 -11.90
N LYS A 267 -3.53 -14.69 -13.08
CA LYS A 267 -3.77 -15.79 -14.03
C LYS A 267 -2.48 -16.50 -14.44
N ASN A 268 -1.45 -15.73 -14.78
CA ASN A 268 -0.14 -16.26 -15.19
C ASN A 268 0.55 -17.03 -14.04
N LEU A 269 0.18 -16.77 -12.81
CA LEU A 269 0.76 -17.43 -11.66
C LEU A 269 0.00 -18.70 -11.27
N TRP A 270 -1.32 -18.82 -11.49
CA TRP A 270 -2.14 -20.02 -11.23
C TRP A 270 -3.61 -19.73 -10.86
N ALA A 271 -3.99 -18.48 -10.70
CA ALA A 271 -5.35 -18.16 -10.28
C ALA A 271 -6.36 -18.45 -11.41
N ASP A 272 -7.40 -19.17 -11.09
CA ASP A 272 -8.52 -19.44 -12.00
C ASP A 272 -9.51 -18.28 -11.91
N LEU A 273 -9.31 -17.28 -12.77
CA LEU A 273 -10.06 -16.03 -12.81
C LEU A 273 -10.69 -15.83 -14.15
N GLU A 274 -11.93 -15.39 -14.19
CA GLU A 274 -12.59 -14.92 -15.39
C GLU A 274 -13.12 -13.50 -15.20
N GLU A 275 -12.80 -12.60 -16.12
CA GLU A 275 -13.38 -11.27 -16.15
C GLU A 275 -14.62 -11.32 -17.03
N VAL A 276 -15.78 -11.06 -16.44
CA VAL A 276 -17.07 -11.08 -17.11
C VAL A 276 -17.52 -9.63 -17.29
N ASN A 277 -17.68 -9.20 -18.53
CA ASN A 277 -18.31 -7.91 -18.85
C ASN A 277 -19.83 -8.08 -18.71
N ASP A 278 -20.44 -7.34 -17.79
CA ASP A 278 -21.90 -7.27 -17.65
C ASP A 278 -22.53 -6.40 -18.74
#